data_ff76984dcb9fdd01bccbd879226a225d
#
_entry.id   ff76984dcb9fdd01bccbd879226a225d
#
_cell.length_a   1.000
_cell.length_b   1.000
_cell.length_c   1.000
_cell.angle_alpha   90.00
_cell.angle_beta   90.00
_cell.angle_gamma   90.00
#
_symmetry.space_group_name_H-M   'P 1'
#
loop_
_entity.id
_entity.type
_entity.pdbx_description
1 polymer ?
#
loop_
_entity_poly.entity_id
_entity_poly.type
_entity_poly.pdbx_seq_one_letter_code
_entity_poly.pdbx_strand_id
1 'polypeptide(L)'
;MPGVDSSPLSQRPGHLYTHGPHTRVVEEHLMAEELSEYKGPATMEKITSLAKRRGFVFQSSEIYGGQNGAWDYGPLGIELKNRIARLWWKEMTQLHDEIVGLDASILMHPRVWEASGHVENFTDPLVDCKKCKNRFRADQIDQAKLAKKECPECGGELTETRKFNLMFKTNIGAMEDSSNIIYLRPETAQGIYVNYKNIIQSNRMKIPFGIAQIGKAFRNEIVTKNIIFRTCEFEQMEMQYFVKPGTDVEWFNTWKERRWNYFKKLGVKMEYLRWHQHGKDELAHYAKDAYDIEYLFPMGWKELEGVHNRGDYDLSRHMQFSGKDLQYIDQDDNNARYTPYIIETSAGLTREVLMLLCDAYDEEKVADKGNDDDWRTVMRFHPSIAPITVAILPLMKKDGLAELAQDIRTELKEDYTTDYDQSGAIGRRYRRQDEAGTPFCVTVDYETKENGTVTLRYRDSMEQVRVPKAELAERLRKEIKEYKRK
;
A
#
# COMPACT_ATOMS: atom_id res chain seq x y z
N MET A 1 28.05 43.27 58.02
CA MET A 1 28.70 42.32 58.94
C MET A 1 27.64 41.76 59.87
N PRO A 2 27.60 40.47 60.25
CA PRO A 2 28.22 39.26 59.75
C PRO A 2 27.11 38.28 59.23
N GLY A 3 27.26 37.15 58.69
CA GLY A 3 28.31 36.18 58.55
C GLY A 3 27.77 35.03 57.68
N VAL A 4 28.70 34.49 56.93
CA VAL A 4 28.46 33.32 56.04
C VAL A 4 28.43 32.05 56.90
N ASP A 5 27.49 31.17 56.67
CA ASP A 5 27.61 29.78 57.12
C ASP A 5 27.35 28.80 55.97
N SER A 6 28.40 28.03 55.66
CA SER A 6 28.46 27.05 54.63
C SER A 6 28.33 25.65 55.26
N SER A 7 27.30 24.90 54.91
CA SER A 7 27.25 23.49 55.24
C SER A 7 26.84 22.67 53.99
N PRO A 8 27.45 21.51 53.73
CA PRO A 8 27.32 20.80 52.47
C PRO A 8 26.08 19.87 52.45
N LEU A 9 25.40 19.90 51.32
CA LEU A 9 24.29 18.98 51.00
C LEU A 9 24.78 17.53 50.81
N SER A 10 24.26 16.65 51.63
CA SER A 10 24.48 15.21 51.59
C SER A 10 23.93 14.62 50.31
N GLN A 11 24.79 13.93 49.59
CA GLN A 11 24.44 13.06 48.46
C GLN A 11 23.66 11.86 48.99
N ARG A 12 22.44 11.63 48.44
CA ARG A 12 21.73 10.35 48.52
C ARG A 12 22.12 9.52 47.30
N PRO A 13 22.44 8.21 47.45
CA PRO A 13 22.77 7.35 46.33
C PRO A 13 21.49 6.99 45.57
N GLY A 14 21.46 7.31 44.26
CA GLY A 14 20.46 6.84 43.33
C GLY A 14 20.61 5.33 43.09
N HIS A 15 19.57 4.56 43.37
CA HIS A 15 19.50 3.17 42.96
C HIS A 15 19.35 3.09 41.42
N LEU A 16 20.44 2.78 40.75
CA LEU A 16 20.45 2.30 39.38
C LEU A 16 19.95 0.84 39.40
N TYR A 17 18.70 0.65 39.00
CA TYR A 17 18.22 -0.68 38.58
C TYR A 17 18.83 -0.99 37.22
N THR A 18 19.92 -1.74 37.23
CA THR A 18 20.44 -2.39 36.03
C THR A 18 19.58 -3.62 35.76
N HIS A 19 18.65 -3.51 34.82
CA HIS A 19 18.02 -4.68 34.23
C HIS A 19 19.06 -5.47 33.45
N GLY A 20 19.32 -6.71 33.83
CA GLY A 20 20.26 -7.59 33.15
C GLY A 20 19.76 -7.95 31.74
N PRO A 21 20.65 -8.31 30.81
CA PRO A 21 20.32 -8.57 29.41
C PRO A 21 19.29 -9.71 29.22
N HIS A 22 19.15 -10.61 30.19
CA HIS A 22 18.18 -11.71 30.11
C HIS A 22 16.72 -11.30 30.37
N THR A 23 16.44 -10.25 31.15
CA THR A 23 15.08 -9.76 31.39
C THR A 23 14.52 -9.02 30.17
N ARG A 24 15.38 -8.28 29.45
CA ARG A 24 14.96 -7.52 28.27
C ARG A 24 14.57 -8.43 27.10
N VAL A 25 15.34 -9.47 26.84
CA VAL A 25 15.07 -10.46 25.78
C VAL A 25 13.79 -11.26 26.05
N VAL A 26 13.46 -11.55 27.32
CA VAL A 26 12.24 -12.27 27.69
C VAL A 26 11.00 -11.37 27.59
N GLU A 27 11.11 -10.08 27.95
CA GLU A 27 10.00 -9.12 27.80
C GLU A 27 9.76 -8.78 26.31
N GLU A 28 10.79 -8.62 25.51
CA GLU A 28 10.67 -8.43 24.07
C GLU A 28 10.10 -9.68 23.35
N HIS A 29 10.44 -10.89 23.81
CA HIS A 29 9.88 -12.15 23.27
C HIS A 29 8.41 -12.34 23.68
N LEU A 30 8.06 -12.04 24.92
CA LEU A 30 6.67 -12.09 25.40
C LEU A 30 5.79 -11.03 24.75
N MET A 31 6.30 -9.81 24.56
CA MET A 31 5.56 -8.78 23.81
C MET A 31 5.48 -9.11 22.32
N ALA A 32 6.47 -9.79 21.73
CA ALA A 32 6.40 -10.26 20.36
C ALA A 32 5.40 -11.42 20.18
N GLU A 33 5.29 -12.33 21.14
CA GLU A 33 4.29 -13.42 21.11
C GLU A 33 2.86 -12.91 21.33
N GLU A 34 2.60 -11.93 22.22
CA GLU A 34 1.27 -11.34 22.42
C GLU A 34 0.79 -10.49 21.23
N LEU A 35 1.69 -9.95 20.39
CA LEU A 35 1.38 -9.11 19.25
C LEU A 35 1.37 -9.83 17.89
N SER A 36 1.63 -11.14 17.87
CA SER A 36 1.93 -11.86 16.61
C SER A 36 0.74 -12.63 16.02
N GLU A 37 -0.40 -12.77 16.67
CA GLU A 37 -1.51 -13.57 16.16
C GLU A 37 -2.56 -12.72 15.43
N TYR A 38 -2.60 -12.87 14.11
CA TYR A 38 -3.73 -12.42 13.30
C TYR A 38 -4.99 -13.21 13.72
N LYS A 39 -5.98 -12.49 14.26
CA LYS A 39 -7.25 -13.09 14.75
C LYS A 39 -8.41 -12.96 13.76
N GLY A 40 -8.17 -12.43 12.58
CA GLY A 40 -9.20 -12.30 11.55
C GLY A 40 -9.52 -13.62 10.85
N PRO A 41 -10.66 -13.70 10.14
CA PRO A 41 -11.08 -14.90 9.42
C PRO A 41 -10.30 -15.17 8.14
N ALA A 42 -9.52 -14.20 7.65
CA ALA A 42 -8.74 -14.31 6.43
C ALA A 42 -7.52 -15.23 6.62
N THR A 43 -7.25 -16.06 5.62
CA THR A 43 -5.96 -16.72 5.43
C THR A 43 -5.45 -16.37 4.03
N MET A 44 -4.15 -16.45 3.79
CA MET A 44 -3.62 -16.17 2.45
C MET A 44 -4.20 -17.09 1.38
N GLU A 45 -4.54 -18.33 1.74
CA GLU A 45 -5.21 -19.27 0.84
C GLU A 45 -6.63 -18.84 0.49
N LYS A 46 -7.45 -18.46 1.50
CA LYS A 46 -8.81 -17.95 1.30
C LYS A 46 -8.81 -16.67 0.46
N ILE A 47 -7.91 -15.73 0.76
CA ILE A 47 -7.76 -14.49 -0.01
C ILE A 47 -7.37 -14.79 -1.46
N THR A 48 -6.39 -15.64 -1.69
CA THR A 48 -5.94 -16.00 -3.04
C THR A 48 -7.06 -16.67 -3.85
N SER A 49 -7.79 -17.61 -3.22
CA SER A 49 -8.92 -18.31 -3.84
C SER A 49 -10.05 -17.34 -4.21
N LEU A 50 -10.45 -16.47 -3.27
CA LEU A 50 -11.49 -15.46 -3.51
C LEU A 50 -11.05 -14.46 -4.59
N ALA A 51 -9.83 -13.95 -4.51
CA ALA A 51 -9.30 -12.96 -5.44
C ALA A 51 -9.30 -13.49 -6.89
N LYS A 52 -8.89 -14.72 -7.11
CA LYS A 52 -8.96 -15.38 -8.43
C LYS A 52 -10.41 -15.62 -8.86
N ARG A 53 -11.22 -16.24 -8.02
CA ARG A 53 -12.61 -16.59 -8.34
C ARG A 53 -13.47 -15.37 -8.66
N ARG A 54 -13.23 -14.23 -8.00
CA ARG A 54 -14.00 -12.99 -8.20
C ARG A 54 -13.34 -12.03 -9.18
N GLY A 55 -12.18 -12.35 -9.72
CA GLY A 55 -11.53 -11.51 -10.71
C GLY A 55 -10.92 -10.23 -10.12
N PHE A 56 -10.35 -10.32 -8.92
CA PHE A 56 -9.47 -9.27 -8.41
C PHE A 56 -8.10 -9.36 -9.03
N VAL A 57 -7.47 -10.55 -8.99
CA VAL A 57 -6.15 -10.76 -9.60
C VAL A 57 -6.05 -12.14 -10.23
N PHE A 58 -5.24 -12.24 -11.28
CA PHE A 58 -4.88 -13.47 -11.96
C PHE A 58 -3.35 -13.55 -12.03
N GLN A 59 -2.81 -14.76 -12.09
CA GLN A 59 -1.40 -14.91 -12.40
C GLN A 59 -1.16 -14.49 -13.86
N SER A 60 -0.17 -13.65 -14.09
CA SER A 60 0.13 -13.21 -15.45
C SER A 60 0.52 -14.38 -16.34
N SER A 61 0.00 -14.39 -17.56
CA SER A 61 0.27 -15.43 -18.57
C SER A 61 -0.09 -16.85 -18.11
N GLU A 62 -1.16 -17.02 -17.32
CA GLU A 62 -1.56 -18.29 -16.70
C GLU A 62 -1.75 -19.42 -17.73
N ILE A 63 -2.20 -19.12 -18.95
CA ILE A 63 -2.35 -20.08 -20.05
C ILE A 63 -1.03 -20.73 -20.51
N TYR A 64 0.10 -20.11 -20.18
CA TYR A 64 1.45 -20.65 -20.44
C TYR A 64 2.12 -21.19 -19.17
N GLY A 65 1.36 -21.43 -18.11
CA GLY A 65 1.88 -21.89 -16.82
C GLY A 65 2.15 -20.77 -15.82
N GLY A 66 1.93 -19.52 -16.20
CA GLY A 66 2.10 -18.35 -15.37
C GLY A 66 3.54 -17.84 -15.31
N GLN A 67 3.70 -16.53 -15.21
CA GLN A 67 4.99 -15.87 -14.93
C GLN A 67 5.15 -15.65 -13.44
N ASN A 68 6.22 -16.23 -12.87
CA ASN A 68 6.48 -16.05 -11.43
C ASN A 68 6.75 -14.57 -11.09
N GLY A 69 6.11 -14.09 -10.02
CA GLY A 69 6.26 -12.71 -9.57
C GLY A 69 5.55 -11.65 -10.42
N ALA A 70 4.71 -12.07 -11.37
CA ALA A 70 3.87 -11.16 -12.16
C ALA A 70 2.38 -11.49 -12.01
N TRP A 71 1.55 -10.47 -11.86
CA TRP A 71 0.11 -10.59 -11.64
C TRP A 71 -0.66 -9.56 -12.44
N ASP A 72 -1.79 -9.98 -13.00
CA ASP A 72 -2.71 -9.12 -13.72
C ASP A 72 -3.89 -8.75 -12.80
N TYR A 73 -4.33 -7.49 -12.86
CA TYR A 73 -5.56 -7.07 -12.19
C TYR A 73 -6.76 -7.42 -13.06
N GLY A 74 -7.66 -8.23 -12.52
CA GLY A 74 -8.95 -8.51 -13.15
C GLY A 74 -9.94 -7.34 -12.99
N PRO A 75 -11.19 -7.49 -13.49
CA PRO A 75 -12.17 -6.40 -13.50
C PRO A 75 -12.46 -5.77 -12.14
N LEU A 76 -12.58 -6.56 -11.07
CA LEU A 76 -12.79 -6.01 -9.73
C LEU A 76 -11.49 -5.44 -9.14
N GLY A 77 -10.36 -6.05 -9.44
CA GLY A 77 -9.06 -5.60 -8.93
C GLY A 77 -8.63 -4.27 -9.50
N ILE A 78 -8.80 -4.04 -10.81
CA ILE A 78 -8.44 -2.77 -11.43
C ILE A 78 -9.32 -1.62 -10.91
N GLU A 79 -10.62 -1.86 -10.68
CA GLU A 79 -11.49 -0.85 -10.09
C GLU A 79 -11.10 -0.51 -8.64
N LEU A 80 -10.79 -1.53 -7.81
CA LEU A 80 -10.30 -1.33 -6.45
C LEU A 80 -8.99 -0.52 -6.47
N LYS A 81 -8.01 -0.94 -7.27
CA LYS A 81 -6.72 -0.28 -7.41
C LYS A 81 -6.86 1.19 -7.83
N ASN A 82 -7.67 1.46 -8.85
CA ASN A 82 -7.88 2.81 -9.35
C ASN A 82 -8.56 3.72 -8.31
N ARG A 83 -9.47 3.18 -7.48
CA ARG A 83 -10.13 3.95 -6.41
C ARG A 83 -9.16 4.30 -5.28
N ILE A 84 -8.29 3.37 -4.89
CA ILE A 84 -7.21 3.62 -3.93
C ILE A 84 -6.29 4.72 -4.48
N ALA A 85 -5.82 4.56 -5.70
CA ALA A 85 -4.95 5.53 -6.36
C ALA A 85 -5.58 6.94 -6.44
N ARG A 86 -6.86 7.04 -6.79
CA ARG A 86 -7.60 8.32 -6.84
C ARG A 86 -7.76 8.94 -5.46
N LEU A 87 -8.02 8.13 -4.42
CA LEU A 87 -8.13 8.63 -3.06
C LEU A 87 -6.79 9.16 -2.57
N TRP A 88 -5.71 8.40 -2.77
CA TRP A 88 -4.36 8.83 -2.41
C TRP A 88 -3.95 10.10 -3.17
N TRP A 89 -4.21 10.15 -4.49
CA TRP A 89 -3.92 11.33 -5.31
C TRP A 89 -4.67 12.57 -4.82
N LYS A 90 -5.96 12.39 -4.50
CA LYS A 90 -6.77 13.47 -3.93
C LYS A 90 -6.20 13.96 -2.59
N GLU A 91 -5.84 13.04 -1.69
CA GLU A 91 -5.23 13.37 -0.39
C GLU A 91 -3.91 14.13 -0.57
N MET A 92 -3.10 13.76 -1.55
CA MET A 92 -1.79 14.39 -1.76
C MET A 92 -1.89 15.72 -2.52
N THR A 93 -2.57 15.76 -3.67
CA THR A 93 -2.46 16.89 -4.58
C THR A 93 -3.66 17.85 -4.57
N GLN A 94 -4.84 17.37 -4.14
CA GLN A 94 -6.05 18.21 -4.13
C GLN A 94 -6.31 18.83 -2.76
N LEU A 95 -5.96 18.17 -1.67
CA LEU A 95 -6.19 18.64 -0.32
C LEU A 95 -4.97 19.37 0.29
N HIS A 96 -3.89 19.45 -0.46
CA HIS A 96 -2.66 20.16 -0.09
C HIS A 96 -2.22 21.05 -1.25
N ASP A 97 -2.37 22.35 -1.10
CA ASP A 97 -2.03 23.36 -2.12
C ASP A 97 -0.52 23.36 -2.44
N GLU A 98 0.29 22.93 -1.48
CA GLU A 98 1.75 22.87 -1.58
C GLU A 98 2.27 21.59 -2.28
N ILE A 99 1.41 20.69 -2.77
CA ILE A 99 1.84 19.44 -3.43
C ILE A 99 1.36 19.42 -4.88
N VAL A 100 2.29 19.16 -5.78
CA VAL A 100 2.01 19.01 -7.21
C VAL A 100 2.28 17.59 -7.70
N GLY A 101 1.66 17.21 -8.82
CA GLY A 101 1.83 15.89 -9.40
C GLY A 101 2.94 15.83 -10.43
N LEU A 102 3.54 14.65 -10.59
CA LEU A 102 4.49 14.30 -11.65
C LEU A 102 4.21 12.88 -12.14
N ASP A 103 4.45 12.64 -13.43
CA ASP A 103 4.57 11.29 -13.99
C ASP A 103 5.89 11.21 -14.78
N ALA A 104 6.95 10.74 -14.11
CA ALA A 104 8.27 10.60 -14.70
C ALA A 104 8.38 9.31 -15.52
N SER A 105 9.22 9.34 -16.57
CA SER A 105 9.50 8.17 -17.40
C SER A 105 10.05 7.00 -16.60
N ILE A 106 9.66 5.78 -16.98
CA ILE A 106 10.22 4.53 -16.42
C ILE A 106 11.70 4.40 -16.85
N LEU A 107 11.98 4.69 -18.13
CA LEU A 107 13.33 4.63 -18.68
C LEU A 107 14.02 5.96 -18.42
N MET A 108 15.06 5.95 -17.61
CA MET A 108 15.85 7.11 -17.25
C MET A 108 17.32 6.88 -17.61
N HIS A 109 18.08 7.97 -17.74
CA HIS A 109 19.52 7.89 -18.03
C HIS A 109 20.23 7.03 -16.96
N PRO A 110 21.09 6.07 -17.33
CA PRO A 110 21.74 5.14 -16.38
C PRO A 110 22.46 5.82 -15.21
N ARG A 111 23.04 7.01 -15.43
CA ARG A 111 23.69 7.80 -14.38
C ARG A 111 22.78 8.22 -13.22
N VAL A 112 21.46 8.21 -13.41
CA VAL A 112 20.51 8.43 -12.31
C VAL A 112 20.67 7.34 -11.25
N TRP A 113 20.83 6.11 -11.70
CA TRP A 113 20.97 4.93 -10.83
C TRP A 113 22.37 4.78 -10.24
N GLU A 114 23.40 5.30 -10.91
CA GLU A 114 24.74 5.45 -10.37
C GLU A 114 24.76 6.51 -9.25
N ALA A 115 24.17 7.68 -9.53
CA ALA A 115 24.08 8.77 -8.56
C ALA A 115 23.35 8.37 -7.29
N SER A 116 22.20 7.71 -7.40
CA SER A 116 21.41 7.23 -6.26
C SER A 116 22.04 6.04 -5.54
N GLY A 117 23.07 5.40 -6.11
CA GLY A 117 23.75 4.23 -5.53
C GLY A 117 23.06 2.90 -5.81
N HIS A 118 21.97 2.85 -6.57
CA HIS A 118 21.26 1.59 -6.85
C HIS A 118 22.09 0.59 -7.66
N VAL A 119 22.92 1.07 -8.59
CA VAL A 119 23.78 0.18 -9.37
C VAL A 119 24.75 -0.59 -8.48
N GLU A 120 25.24 0.04 -7.43
CA GLU A 120 26.27 -0.51 -6.55
C GLU A 120 25.70 -1.25 -5.35
N ASN A 121 24.63 -0.72 -4.73
CA ASN A 121 24.19 -1.15 -3.40
C ASN A 121 22.84 -1.88 -3.39
N PHE A 122 22.05 -1.80 -4.46
CA PHE A 122 20.73 -2.44 -4.50
C PHE A 122 20.84 -3.93 -4.81
N THR A 123 21.36 -4.67 -3.82
CA THR A 123 21.73 -6.09 -3.96
C THR A 123 21.20 -6.93 -2.82
N ASP A 124 20.73 -8.15 -3.16
CA ASP A 124 20.43 -9.21 -2.19
C ASP A 124 21.62 -10.18 -2.08
N PRO A 125 21.96 -10.65 -0.87
CA PRO A 125 22.89 -11.75 -0.68
C PRO A 125 22.22 -13.08 -1.00
N LEU A 126 22.72 -13.82 -2.00
CA LEU A 126 22.13 -15.06 -2.47
C LEU A 126 23.01 -16.27 -2.26
N VAL A 127 22.37 -17.41 -1.96
CA VAL A 127 22.96 -18.74 -1.94
C VAL A 127 22.08 -19.71 -2.73
N ASP A 128 22.69 -20.65 -3.45
CA ASP A 128 22.00 -21.72 -4.16
C ASP A 128 22.26 -23.06 -3.46
N CYS A 129 21.23 -23.90 -3.33
CA CYS A 129 21.42 -25.27 -2.83
C CYS A 129 21.96 -26.19 -3.95
N LYS A 130 23.09 -26.86 -3.71
CA LYS A 130 23.69 -27.75 -4.67
C LYS A 130 22.82 -29.02 -4.93
N LYS A 131 21.99 -29.44 -3.94
CA LYS A 131 21.15 -30.63 -3.98
C LYS A 131 19.77 -30.37 -4.59
N CYS A 132 18.95 -29.51 -3.98
CA CYS A 132 17.57 -29.24 -4.47
C CYS A 132 17.50 -28.15 -5.54
N LYS A 133 18.61 -27.45 -5.82
CA LYS A 133 18.73 -26.36 -6.79
C LYS A 133 17.90 -25.12 -6.46
N ASN A 134 17.27 -25.08 -5.28
CA ASN A 134 16.53 -23.91 -4.82
C ASN A 134 17.48 -22.79 -4.42
N ARG A 135 17.04 -21.57 -4.62
CA ARG A 135 17.75 -20.33 -4.33
C ARG A 135 17.15 -19.64 -3.12
N PHE A 136 18.01 -19.11 -2.25
CA PHE A 136 17.60 -18.46 -1.01
C PHE A 136 18.35 -17.15 -0.81
N ARG A 137 17.71 -16.22 -0.11
CA ARG A 137 18.40 -15.05 0.43
C ARG A 137 19.15 -15.48 1.68
N ALA A 138 20.46 -15.21 1.72
CA ALA A 138 21.30 -15.61 2.82
C ALA A 138 20.92 -14.92 4.16
N ASP A 139 20.43 -13.67 4.10
CA ASP A 139 19.96 -12.90 5.25
C ASP A 139 18.63 -13.41 5.85
N GLN A 140 17.91 -14.29 5.14
CA GLN A 140 16.67 -14.92 5.60
C GLN A 140 16.87 -16.36 6.08
N ILE A 141 18.08 -16.90 6.00
CA ILE A 141 18.41 -18.23 6.50
C ILE A 141 18.85 -18.10 7.97
N ASP A 142 18.43 -19.05 8.80
CA ASP A 142 18.93 -19.17 10.16
C ASP A 142 20.47 -19.16 10.19
N GLN A 143 21.05 -18.32 11.02
CA GLN A 143 22.49 -18.07 11.06
C GLN A 143 23.31 -19.34 11.33
N ALA A 144 22.79 -20.28 12.15
CA ALA A 144 23.48 -21.52 12.44
C ALA A 144 23.49 -22.47 11.22
N LYS A 145 22.40 -22.48 10.43
CA LYS A 145 22.35 -23.23 9.17
C LYS A 145 23.21 -22.60 8.09
N LEU A 146 23.19 -21.26 7.98
CA LEU A 146 24.02 -20.54 7.01
C LEU A 146 25.52 -20.75 7.30
N ALA A 147 25.94 -20.67 8.57
CA ALA A 147 27.31 -20.92 8.97
C ALA A 147 27.78 -22.36 8.64
N LYS A 148 26.87 -23.35 8.69
CA LYS A 148 27.14 -24.72 8.29
C LYS A 148 26.96 -24.96 6.79
N LYS A 149 26.58 -23.92 6.02
CA LYS A 149 26.19 -24.03 4.60
C LYS A 149 25.09 -25.09 4.35
N GLU A 150 24.15 -25.19 5.27
CA GLU A 150 23.09 -26.18 5.25
C GLU A 150 21.80 -25.58 4.67
N CYS A 151 21.22 -26.25 3.65
CA CYS A 151 19.99 -25.81 3.02
C CYS A 151 18.80 -25.91 4.01
N PRO A 152 18.00 -24.85 4.17
CA PRO A 152 16.87 -24.84 5.11
C PRO A 152 15.77 -25.85 4.75
N GLU A 153 15.67 -26.28 3.48
CA GLU A 153 14.62 -27.19 3.01
C GLU A 153 15.05 -28.65 2.96
N CYS A 154 16.26 -28.96 2.48
CA CYS A 154 16.67 -30.34 2.22
C CYS A 154 17.96 -30.77 2.92
N GLY A 155 18.56 -29.90 3.73
CA GLY A 155 19.84 -30.17 4.42
C GLY A 155 21.04 -30.29 3.47
N GLY A 156 20.90 -30.03 2.18
CA GLY A 156 22.00 -30.10 1.20
C GLY A 156 22.96 -28.92 1.36
N GLU A 157 24.16 -29.06 0.75
CA GLU A 157 25.19 -28.01 0.81
C GLU A 157 24.77 -26.76 0.03
N LEU A 158 24.94 -25.56 0.65
CA LEU A 158 24.76 -24.25 0.02
C LEU A 158 26.07 -23.77 -0.65
N THR A 159 25.92 -22.97 -1.71
CA THR A 159 27.06 -22.26 -2.34
C THR A 159 27.57 -21.14 -1.43
N GLU A 160 28.69 -20.51 -1.82
CA GLU A 160 29.09 -19.23 -1.26
C GLU A 160 28.05 -18.15 -1.54
N THR A 161 27.94 -17.20 -0.60
CA THR A 161 27.07 -16.04 -0.76
C THR A 161 27.59 -15.15 -1.87
N ARG A 162 26.71 -14.76 -2.78
CA ARG A 162 27.00 -13.79 -3.85
C ARG A 162 26.03 -12.64 -3.83
N LYS A 163 26.50 -11.44 -4.15
CA LYS A 163 25.62 -10.27 -4.33
C LYS A 163 24.88 -10.37 -5.65
N PHE A 164 23.58 -10.13 -5.60
CA PHE A 164 22.72 -10.10 -6.78
C PHE A 164 22.01 -8.76 -6.85
N ASN A 165 22.27 -7.99 -7.92
CA ASN A 165 21.61 -6.70 -8.11
C ASN A 165 20.16 -6.90 -8.57
N LEU A 166 19.23 -6.23 -7.90
CA LEU A 166 17.78 -6.35 -8.12
C LEU A 166 17.26 -5.50 -9.28
N MET A 167 18.10 -4.70 -9.95
CA MET A 167 17.65 -3.91 -11.09
C MET A 167 17.52 -4.78 -12.34
N PHE A 168 16.37 -4.66 -13.04
CA PHE A 168 16.26 -5.19 -14.40
C PHE A 168 17.10 -4.36 -15.37
N LYS A 169 17.91 -5.04 -16.14
CA LYS A 169 18.72 -4.46 -17.23
C LYS A 169 18.13 -4.80 -18.58
N THR A 170 18.17 -3.85 -19.50
CA THR A 170 17.86 -4.06 -20.92
C THR A 170 18.75 -3.16 -21.76
N ASN A 171 18.67 -3.25 -23.08
CA ASN A 171 19.41 -2.40 -23.99
C ASN A 171 18.44 -1.46 -24.74
N ILE A 172 18.90 -0.26 -25.03
CA ILE A 172 18.19 0.68 -25.89
C ILE A 172 18.95 0.82 -27.21
N GLY A 173 18.21 0.85 -28.35
CA GLY A 173 18.84 0.89 -29.69
C GLY A 173 19.06 -0.50 -30.28
N ALA A 174 19.79 -0.54 -31.43
CA ALA A 174 19.92 -1.74 -32.23
C ALA A 174 21.07 -2.68 -31.82
N MET A 175 21.96 -2.24 -30.95
CA MET A 175 23.13 -3.02 -30.53
C MET A 175 23.09 -3.33 -29.03
N GLU A 176 23.38 -4.59 -28.71
CA GLU A 176 23.48 -5.07 -27.32
C GLU A 176 24.94 -4.92 -26.84
N ASP A 177 25.35 -3.70 -26.52
CA ASP A 177 26.66 -3.45 -25.93
C ASP A 177 26.54 -2.71 -24.58
N SER A 178 27.64 -2.60 -23.87
CA SER A 178 27.68 -1.97 -22.55
C SER A 178 27.33 -0.49 -22.54
N SER A 179 27.45 0.21 -23.68
CA SER A 179 27.13 1.62 -23.81
C SER A 179 25.64 1.89 -23.94
N ASN A 180 24.86 0.85 -24.28
CA ASN A 180 23.43 0.91 -24.52
C ASN A 180 22.58 0.34 -23.37
N ILE A 181 23.22 0.00 -22.23
CA ILE A 181 22.51 -0.51 -21.06
C ILE A 181 21.60 0.56 -20.49
N ILE A 182 20.32 0.19 -20.26
CA ILE A 182 19.34 0.97 -19.54
C ILE A 182 18.68 0.08 -18.47
N TYR A 183 18.13 0.70 -17.44
CA TYR A 183 17.48 -0.01 -16.35
C TYR A 183 15.99 0.31 -16.31
N LEU A 184 15.18 -0.66 -15.96
CA LEU A 184 13.82 -0.40 -15.49
C LEU A 184 13.91 0.16 -14.06
N ARG A 185 13.21 1.27 -13.80
CA ARG A 185 13.29 1.94 -12.49
C ARG A 185 12.86 1.00 -11.35
N PRO A 186 13.66 0.85 -10.27
CA PRO A 186 13.31 0.05 -9.10
C PRO A 186 12.45 0.82 -8.08
N GLU A 187 12.30 2.14 -8.26
CA GLU A 187 11.50 3.06 -7.45
C GLU A 187 11.08 4.28 -8.27
N THR A 188 10.10 5.03 -7.77
CA THR A 188 9.60 6.23 -8.42
C THR A 188 10.27 7.52 -7.92
N ALA A 189 10.95 7.49 -6.76
CA ALA A 189 11.55 8.65 -6.10
C ALA A 189 12.57 9.40 -6.98
N GLN A 190 13.47 8.69 -7.66
CA GLN A 190 14.55 9.32 -8.44
C GLN A 190 14.01 10.18 -9.60
N GLY A 191 12.88 9.77 -10.19
CA GLY A 191 12.18 10.57 -11.20
C GLY A 191 11.73 11.92 -10.66
N ILE A 192 11.39 12.01 -9.39
CA ILE A 192 11.02 13.26 -8.73
C ILE A 192 12.25 14.14 -8.53
N TYR A 193 13.36 13.59 -8.03
CA TYR A 193 14.56 14.37 -7.73
C TYR A 193 15.20 14.99 -8.98
N VAL A 194 15.28 14.24 -10.07
CA VAL A 194 15.85 14.77 -11.34
C VAL A 194 14.95 15.84 -11.98
N ASN A 195 13.65 15.87 -11.63
CA ASN A 195 12.71 16.88 -12.11
C ASN A 195 12.47 18.04 -11.12
N TYR A 196 13.11 18.02 -9.96
CA TYR A 196 12.93 19.02 -8.91
C TYR A 196 13.03 20.47 -9.42
N LYS A 197 14.10 20.83 -10.18
CA LYS A 197 14.27 22.18 -10.73
C LYS A 197 13.20 22.51 -11.80
N ASN A 198 12.84 21.55 -12.64
CA ASN A 198 11.80 21.75 -13.64
C ASN A 198 10.47 22.13 -12.98
N ILE A 199 10.11 21.43 -11.91
CA ILE A 199 8.86 21.66 -11.16
C ILE A 199 8.88 23.02 -10.46
N ILE A 200 9.96 23.37 -9.77
CA ILE A 200 10.08 24.69 -9.09
C ILE A 200 9.90 25.81 -10.11
N GLN A 201 10.58 25.71 -11.25
CA GLN A 201 10.58 26.78 -12.27
C GLN A 201 9.22 26.89 -12.96
N SER A 202 8.63 25.78 -13.36
CA SER A 202 7.36 25.77 -14.10
C SER A 202 6.16 26.15 -13.25
N ASN A 203 6.16 25.75 -11.96
CA ASN A 203 5.02 26.00 -11.06
C ASN A 203 5.29 27.09 -10.02
N ARG A 204 6.47 27.71 -10.02
CA ARG A 204 6.87 28.76 -9.06
C ARG A 204 6.71 28.31 -7.61
N MET A 205 7.07 27.04 -7.33
CA MET A 205 6.94 26.47 -6.00
C MET A 205 7.92 27.13 -5.03
N LYS A 206 7.43 27.31 -3.79
CA LYS A 206 8.25 27.76 -2.65
C LYS A 206 8.38 26.61 -1.66
N ILE A 207 9.52 26.52 -1.00
CA ILE A 207 9.72 25.59 0.12
C ILE A 207 8.95 26.09 1.35
N PRO A 208 8.20 25.21 2.07
CA PRO A 208 8.08 23.78 1.85
C PRO A 208 7.09 23.41 0.74
N PHE A 209 7.40 22.41 -0.09
CA PHE A 209 6.47 21.88 -1.08
C PHE A 209 6.75 20.40 -1.38
N GLY A 210 5.78 19.71 -1.95
CA GLY A 210 5.88 18.30 -2.30
C GLY A 210 5.67 18.02 -3.78
N ILE A 211 6.22 16.90 -4.24
CA ILE A 211 5.96 16.32 -5.56
C ILE A 211 5.49 14.90 -5.36
N ALA A 212 4.28 14.60 -5.86
CA ALA A 212 3.64 13.30 -5.75
C ALA A 212 3.65 12.56 -7.09
N GLN A 213 3.85 11.24 -7.04
CA GLN A 213 3.83 10.37 -8.21
C GLN A 213 3.19 9.02 -7.89
N ILE A 214 2.41 8.49 -8.84
CA ILE A 214 1.99 7.10 -8.87
C ILE A 214 2.62 6.47 -10.11
N GLY A 215 3.27 5.34 -9.97
CA GLY A 215 3.88 4.70 -11.12
C GLY A 215 4.41 3.31 -10.87
N LYS A 216 4.64 2.58 -11.97
CA LYS A 216 5.25 1.27 -11.92
C LYS A 216 6.72 1.34 -11.54
N ALA A 217 7.14 0.36 -10.75
CA ALA A 217 8.53 0.07 -10.41
C ALA A 217 8.80 -1.43 -10.60
N PHE A 218 10.08 -1.78 -10.78
CA PHE A 218 10.50 -3.11 -11.20
C PHE A 218 11.69 -3.56 -10.36
N ARG A 219 11.54 -4.74 -9.73
CA ARG A 219 12.63 -5.36 -8.95
C ARG A 219 12.75 -6.82 -9.33
N ASN A 220 13.93 -7.25 -9.73
CA ASN A 220 14.20 -8.64 -10.10
C ASN A 220 14.21 -9.53 -8.84
N GLU A 221 13.05 -9.64 -8.22
CA GLU A 221 12.84 -10.39 -6.97
C GLU A 221 13.04 -11.87 -7.20
N ILE A 222 13.89 -12.49 -6.38
CA ILE A 222 14.20 -13.92 -6.50
C ILE A 222 13.18 -14.77 -5.77
N VAL A 223 12.68 -14.28 -4.65
CA VAL A 223 11.66 -14.95 -3.83
C VAL A 223 10.39 -14.12 -3.85
N THR A 224 9.53 -14.43 -4.80
CA THR A 224 8.18 -13.87 -4.87
C THR A 224 7.25 -14.72 -4.00
N LYS A 225 6.47 -14.09 -3.12
CA LYS A 225 5.58 -14.79 -2.18
C LYS A 225 4.29 -14.01 -1.96
N ASN A 226 3.27 -14.73 -1.49
CA ASN A 226 2.02 -14.14 -1.00
C ASN A 226 1.29 -13.30 -2.04
N ILE A 227 0.97 -13.93 -3.20
CA ILE A 227 0.19 -13.30 -4.27
C ILE A 227 0.83 -11.96 -4.72
N ILE A 228 0.17 -10.81 -4.55
CA ILE A 228 0.65 -9.49 -4.94
C ILE A 228 1.44 -8.75 -3.85
N PHE A 229 1.87 -9.42 -2.77
CA PHE A 229 2.66 -8.76 -1.71
C PHE A 229 4.09 -8.44 -2.16
N ARG A 230 4.77 -9.40 -2.84
CA ARG A 230 6.11 -9.22 -3.39
C ARG A 230 6.17 -9.73 -4.82
N THR A 231 6.25 -8.81 -5.76
CA THR A 231 6.19 -9.04 -7.20
C THR A 231 7.36 -8.36 -7.90
N CYS A 232 7.69 -8.83 -9.11
CA CYS A 232 8.76 -8.23 -9.91
C CYS A 232 8.35 -6.90 -10.56
N GLU A 233 7.06 -6.73 -10.80
CA GLU A 233 6.44 -5.51 -11.30
C GLU A 233 5.34 -5.09 -10.32
N PHE A 234 5.38 -3.86 -9.84
CA PHE A 234 4.43 -3.32 -8.86
C PHE A 234 4.21 -1.84 -9.08
N GLU A 235 3.29 -1.24 -8.35
CA GLU A 235 3.05 0.21 -8.39
C GLU A 235 3.31 0.82 -7.03
N GLN A 236 3.98 1.97 -7.03
CA GLN A 236 4.23 2.81 -5.87
C GLN A 236 3.44 4.10 -5.95
N MET A 237 3.09 4.61 -4.79
CA MET A 237 2.52 5.94 -4.56
C MET A 237 3.51 6.69 -3.67
N GLU A 238 4.27 7.58 -4.24
CA GLU A 238 5.35 8.29 -3.55
C GLU A 238 5.13 9.79 -3.56
N MET A 239 5.46 10.44 -2.45
CA MET A 239 5.54 11.89 -2.34
C MET A 239 6.87 12.25 -1.68
N GLN A 240 7.58 13.19 -2.31
CA GLN A 240 8.84 13.75 -1.83
C GLN A 240 8.59 15.20 -1.42
N TYR A 241 8.71 15.51 -0.13
CA TYR A 241 8.42 16.82 0.45
C TYR A 241 9.71 17.54 0.77
N PHE A 242 9.95 18.66 0.10
CA PHE A 242 11.18 19.45 0.19
C PHE A 242 11.02 20.51 1.26
N VAL A 243 11.96 20.54 2.22
CA VAL A 243 11.90 21.41 3.39
C VAL A 243 13.21 22.17 3.61
N LYS A 244 13.17 23.27 4.34
CA LYS A 244 14.36 24.00 4.76
C LYS A 244 15.15 23.14 5.76
N PRO A 245 16.50 23.05 5.63
CA PRO A 245 17.34 22.37 6.62
C PRO A 245 17.06 22.89 8.04
N GLY A 246 16.91 21.96 8.98
CA GLY A 246 16.60 22.28 10.39
C GLY A 246 15.10 22.30 10.71
N THR A 247 14.20 22.21 9.71
CA THR A 247 12.74 22.05 9.91
C THR A 247 12.28 20.61 9.62
N ASP A 248 13.22 19.75 9.25
CA ASP A 248 12.97 18.38 8.79
C ASP A 248 12.30 17.49 9.85
N VAL A 249 12.65 17.64 11.13
CA VAL A 249 12.05 16.84 12.21
C VAL A 249 10.57 17.16 12.41
N GLU A 250 10.20 18.46 12.33
CA GLU A 250 8.81 18.90 12.46
C GLU A 250 7.96 18.36 11.30
N TRP A 251 8.45 18.51 10.06
CA TRP A 251 7.76 18.03 8.87
C TRP A 251 7.67 16.50 8.81
N PHE A 252 8.71 15.82 9.28
CA PHE A 252 8.70 14.36 9.40
C PHE A 252 7.57 13.87 10.32
N ASN A 253 7.43 14.46 11.50
CA ASN A 253 6.34 14.12 12.41
C ASN A 253 4.96 14.49 11.85
N THR A 254 4.86 15.62 11.17
CA THR A 254 3.62 16.04 10.48
C THR A 254 3.19 15.02 9.43
N TRP A 255 4.14 14.54 8.61
CA TRP A 255 3.84 13.55 7.58
C TRP A 255 3.50 12.17 8.16
N LYS A 256 4.15 11.76 9.25
CA LYS A 256 3.74 10.56 9.98
C LYS A 256 2.27 10.64 10.40
N GLU A 257 1.85 11.73 11.02
CA GLU A 257 0.46 11.91 11.44
C GLU A 257 -0.51 11.93 10.24
N ARG A 258 -0.19 12.66 9.18
CA ARG A 258 -1.01 12.73 7.96
C ARG A 258 -1.20 11.34 7.34
N ARG A 259 -0.13 10.52 7.24
CA ARG A 259 -0.19 9.18 6.68
C ARG A 259 -0.98 8.22 7.56
N TRP A 260 -0.83 8.28 8.86
CA TRP A 260 -1.65 7.50 9.79
C TRP A 260 -3.15 7.80 9.64
N ASN A 261 -3.50 9.07 9.50
CA ASN A 261 -4.88 9.49 9.31
C ASN A 261 -5.45 9.10 7.94
N TYR A 262 -4.61 8.91 6.91
CA TYR A 262 -5.04 8.37 5.62
C TYR A 262 -5.63 6.97 5.74
N PHE A 263 -5.01 6.06 6.49
CA PHE A 263 -5.55 4.71 6.69
C PHE A 263 -6.88 4.70 7.46
N LYS A 264 -7.10 5.65 8.37
CA LYS A 264 -8.41 5.83 9.00
C LYS A 264 -9.49 6.20 7.97
N LYS A 265 -9.16 7.07 7.00
CA LYS A 265 -10.10 7.46 5.93
C LYS A 265 -10.37 6.32 4.95
N LEU A 266 -9.40 5.44 4.72
CA LEU A 266 -9.58 4.20 3.96
C LEU A 266 -10.55 3.22 4.65
N GLY A 267 -10.81 3.39 5.94
CA GLY A 267 -11.65 2.51 6.74
C GLY A 267 -10.96 1.22 7.16
N VAL A 268 -9.62 1.22 7.24
CA VAL A 268 -8.82 0.09 7.72
C VAL A 268 -9.03 -0.12 9.22
N LYS A 269 -9.03 -1.36 9.67
CA LYS A 269 -9.04 -1.72 11.09
C LYS A 269 -7.74 -1.27 11.76
N MET A 270 -7.82 -0.19 12.53
CA MET A 270 -6.64 0.46 13.11
C MET A 270 -5.88 -0.42 14.11
N GLU A 271 -6.55 -1.42 14.71
CA GLU A 271 -5.93 -2.44 15.57
C GLU A 271 -4.98 -3.38 14.82
N TYR A 272 -5.02 -3.40 13.50
CA TYR A 272 -4.09 -4.13 12.64
C TYR A 272 -2.98 -3.25 12.07
N LEU A 273 -2.86 -1.99 12.50
CA LEU A 273 -1.78 -1.09 12.10
C LEU A 273 -0.87 -0.77 13.28
N ARG A 274 0.41 -0.66 13.01
CA ARG A 274 1.39 -0.15 13.97
C ARG A 274 2.47 0.66 13.29
N TRP A 275 3.19 1.46 14.08
CA TRP A 275 4.45 2.07 13.68
C TRP A 275 5.60 1.11 14.00
N HIS A 276 6.51 0.93 13.06
CA HIS A 276 7.80 0.31 13.26
C HIS A 276 8.90 1.34 12.99
N GLN A 277 9.71 1.67 14.00
CA GLN A 277 10.88 2.54 13.82
C GLN A 277 12.07 1.72 13.41
N HIS A 278 12.78 2.14 12.36
CA HIS A 278 14.01 1.48 11.94
C HIS A 278 15.13 1.64 12.98
N GLY A 279 15.74 0.53 13.37
CA GLY A 279 16.97 0.53 14.14
C GLY A 279 18.16 1.03 13.31
N LYS A 280 19.28 1.32 13.95
CA LYS A 280 20.50 1.82 13.27
C LYS A 280 20.99 0.88 12.16
N ASP A 281 20.78 -0.41 12.33
CA ASP A 281 21.22 -1.45 11.38
C ASP A 281 20.21 -1.66 10.22
N GLU A 282 18.99 -1.13 10.37
CA GLU A 282 17.93 -1.19 9.34
C GLU A 282 17.88 0.07 8.49
N LEU A 283 18.39 1.21 9.02
CA LEU A 283 18.37 2.47 8.31
C LEU A 283 19.10 2.39 6.98
N ALA A 284 18.41 2.78 5.90
CA ALA A 284 19.03 2.96 4.60
C ALA A 284 20.14 4.03 4.69
N HIS A 285 21.21 3.87 3.91
CA HIS A 285 22.40 4.74 3.94
C HIS A 285 22.13 6.23 3.68
N TYR A 286 20.96 6.55 3.14
CA TYR A 286 20.51 7.91 2.84
C TYR A 286 19.57 8.48 3.90
N ALA A 287 19.04 7.68 4.81
CA ALA A 287 18.04 8.12 5.77
C ALA A 287 18.66 8.57 7.10
N LYS A 288 18.16 9.68 7.64
CA LYS A 288 18.48 10.14 9.00
C LYS A 288 17.58 9.48 10.05
N ASP A 289 16.32 9.23 9.69
CA ASP A 289 15.31 8.54 10.48
C ASP A 289 14.27 7.93 9.57
N ALA A 290 13.71 6.79 9.95
CA ALA A 290 12.73 6.07 9.15
C ALA A 290 11.71 5.36 10.05
N TYR A 291 10.46 5.41 9.63
CA TYR A 291 9.35 4.66 10.23
C TYR A 291 8.54 4.00 9.15
N ASP A 292 8.11 2.76 9.39
CA ASP A 292 7.13 2.08 8.56
C ASP A 292 5.78 2.03 9.27
N ILE A 293 4.71 2.24 8.49
CA ILE A 293 3.38 1.77 8.86
C ILE A 293 3.32 0.32 8.45
N GLU A 294 3.20 -0.56 9.43
CA GLU A 294 3.00 -1.98 9.22
C GLU A 294 1.55 -2.38 9.42
N TYR A 295 1.11 -3.39 8.66
CA TYR A 295 -0.19 -4.03 8.81
C TYR A 295 -0.01 -5.49 9.23
N LEU A 296 -0.88 -5.96 10.13
CA LEU A 296 -0.94 -7.36 10.55
C LEU A 296 -1.71 -8.20 9.52
N PHE A 297 -0.98 -8.67 8.53
CA PHE A 297 -1.50 -9.62 7.56
C PHE A 297 -1.69 -11.03 8.17
N PRO A 298 -2.44 -11.94 7.50
CA PRO A 298 -2.49 -13.35 7.91
C PRO A 298 -1.12 -14.04 7.99
N MET A 299 -0.09 -13.45 7.38
CA MET A 299 1.30 -13.92 7.39
C MET A 299 2.20 -13.11 8.34
N GLY A 300 1.60 -12.39 9.29
CA GLY A 300 2.30 -11.56 10.27
C GLY A 300 2.46 -10.09 9.85
N TRP A 301 3.11 -9.31 10.73
CA TRP A 301 3.40 -7.90 10.49
C TRP A 301 4.25 -7.69 9.26
N LYS A 302 3.82 -6.78 8.38
CA LYS A 302 4.55 -6.41 7.15
C LYS A 302 4.34 -4.93 6.85
N GLU A 303 5.39 -4.34 6.32
CA GLU A 303 5.44 -2.97 5.83
C GLU A 303 4.36 -2.69 4.76
N LEU A 304 3.65 -1.57 4.92
CA LEU A 304 2.75 -0.99 3.93
C LEU A 304 3.32 0.28 3.32
N GLU A 305 3.80 1.18 4.17
CA GLU A 305 4.27 2.50 3.77
C GLU A 305 5.42 2.96 4.64
N GLY A 306 6.51 3.41 4.01
CA GLY A 306 7.62 4.05 4.68
C GLY A 306 7.45 5.57 4.76
N VAL A 307 7.86 6.17 5.88
CA VAL A 307 8.03 7.61 6.05
C VAL A 307 9.48 7.85 6.45
N HIS A 308 10.24 8.54 5.61
CA HIS A 308 11.67 8.67 5.76
C HIS A 308 12.13 10.13 5.77
N ASN A 309 13.05 10.47 6.68
CA ASN A 309 13.83 11.71 6.60
C ASN A 309 15.13 11.40 5.85
N ARG A 310 15.20 11.80 4.58
CA ARG A 310 16.31 11.51 3.68
C ARG A 310 17.43 12.57 3.72
N GLY A 311 17.21 13.69 4.45
CA GLY A 311 18.12 14.83 4.44
C GLY A 311 18.30 15.39 3.04
N ASP A 312 19.52 15.79 2.68
CA ASP A 312 19.88 16.33 1.37
C ASP A 312 20.60 15.33 0.46
N TYR A 313 20.66 14.06 0.86
CA TYR A 313 21.46 13.03 0.17
C TYR A 313 21.21 12.98 -1.33
N ASP A 314 19.97 12.79 -1.75
CA ASP A 314 19.63 12.58 -3.16
C ASP A 314 19.95 13.79 -4.03
N LEU A 315 19.55 15.00 -3.61
CA LEU A 315 19.86 16.23 -4.39
C LEU A 315 21.37 16.48 -4.44
N SER A 316 22.10 16.26 -3.35
CA SER A 316 23.56 16.39 -3.29
C SER A 316 24.24 15.39 -4.22
N ARG A 317 23.80 14.14 -4.28
CA ARG A 317 24.31 13.13 -5.20
C ARG A 317 24.05 13.50 -6.66
N HIS A 318 22.82 13.95 -6.97
CA HIS A 318 22.48 14.36 -8.34
C HIS A 318 23.25 15.62 -8.76
N MET A 319 23.50 16.58 -7.89
CA MET A 319 24.41 17.71 -8.15
C MET A 319 25.82 17.23 -8.50
N GLN A 320 26.37 16.34 -7.69
CA GLN A 320 27.72 15.78 -7.89
C GLN A 320 27.85 15.06 -9.25
N PHE A 321 26.87 14.23 -9.61
CA PHE A 321 26.94 13.39 -10.80
C PHE A 321 26.57 14.15 -12.10
N SER A 322 25.68 15.14 -12.00
CA SER A 322 25.23 15.90 -13.17
C SER A 322 26.01 17.19 -13.42
N GLY A 323 26.67 17.72 -12.39
CA GLY A 323 27.27 19.06 -12.43
C GLY A 323 26.26 20.20 -12.45
N LYS A 324 24.96 19.91 -12.20
CA LYS A 324 23.90 20.91 -12.18
C LYS A 324 23.61 21.38 -10.76
N ASP A 325 23.37 22.68 -10.57
CA ASP A 325 22.98 23.23 -9.28
C ASP A 325 21.52 22.96 -8.98
N LEU A 326 21.23 22.19 -7.91
CA LEU A 326 19.90 21.89 -7.41
C LEU A 326 19.59 22.64 -6.11
N GLN A 327 20.41 23.58 -5.66
CA GLN A 327 20.12 24.40 -4.48
C GLN A 327 18.89 25.25 -4.70
N TYR A 328 18.14 25.46 -3.62
CA TYR A 328 17.05 26.43 -3.55
C TYR A 328 17.63 27.82 -3.21
N ILE A 329 17.04 28.85 -3.80
CA ILE A 329 17.34 30.25 -3.47
C ILE A 329 16.09 30.79 -2.79
N ASP A 330 16.19 31.04 -1.49
CA ASP A 330 15.11 31.53 -0.66
C ASP A 330 15.02 33.05 -0.74
N GLN A 331 14.13 33.54 -1.60
CA GLN A 331 13.94 34.98 -1.79
C GLN A 331 13.36 35.70 -0.55
N ASP A 332 12.64 34.93 0.28
CA ASP A 332 12.02 35.46 1.48
C ASP A 332 13.01 35.50 2.67
N ASP A 333 14.19 34.83 2.53
CA ASP A 333 15.29 34.86 3.51
C ASP A 333 16.59 35.39 2.87
N ASN A 334 16.60 36.65 2.47
CA ASN A 334 17.78 37.37 1.93
C ASN A 334 18.53 36.61 0.81
N ASN A 335 17.85 35.87 -0.03
CA ASN A 335 18.41 35.00 -1.06
C ASN A 335 19.37 33.92 -0.51
N ALA A 336 19.10 33.43 0.69
CA ALA A 336 19.85 32.31 1.27
C ALA A 336 19.81 31.12 0.32
N ARG A 337 20.95 30.44 0.18
CA ARG A 337 21.11 29.27 -0.69
C ARG A 337 21.31 28.03 0.15
N TYR A 338 20.54 26.99 -0.11
CA TYR A 338 20.68 25.71 0.58
C TYR A 338 20.19 24.55 -0.27
N THR A 339 20.70 23.37 -0.01
CA THR A 339 20.14 22.12 -0.54
C THR A 339 18.97 21.73 0.36
N PRO A 340 17.73 21.62 -0.15
CA PRO A 340 16.59 21.20 0.66
C PRO A 340 16.77 19.81 1.26
N TYR A 341 16.23 19.63 2.47
CA TYR A 341 16.03 18.29 3.01
C TYR A 341 14.73 17.70 2.50
N ILE A 342 14.64 16.38 2.48
CA ILE A 342 13.55 15.65 1.87
C ILE A 342 12.89 14.76 2.92
N ILE A 343 11.57 14.88 3.04
CA ILE A 343 10.71 13.93 3.75
C ILE A 343 9.97 13.12 2.70
N GLU A 344 10.20 11.83 2.71
CA GLU A 344 9.56 10.86 1.81
C GLU A 344 8.36 10.21 2.48
N THR A 345 7.29 10.00 1.72
CA THR A 345 6.27 9.00 2.00
C THR A 345 6.16 8.07 0.81
N SER A 346 6.34 6.77 1.03
CA SER A 346 6.38 5.76 -0.03
C SER A 346 5.48 4.58 0.32
N ALA A 347 4.35 4.46 -0.37
CA ALA A 347 3.39 3.40 -0.23
C ALA A 347 3.39 2.47 -1.45
N GLY A 348 3.28 1.17 -1.20
CA GLY A 348 3.06 0.20 -2.27
C GLY A 348 1.59 0.09 -2.63
N LEU A 349 1.13 0.69 -3.75
CA LEU A 349 -0.27 0.56 -4.20
C LEU A 349 -0.69 -0.90 -4.32
N THR A 350 0.18 -1.75 -4.85
CA THR A 350 -0.03 -3.21 -4.95
C THR A 350 -0.21 -3.85 -3.58
N ARG A 351 0.58 -3.44 -2.57
CA ARG A 351 0.44 -3.92 -1.18
C ARG A 351 -0.83 -3.41 -0.52
N GLU A 352 -1.24 -2.15 -0.76
CA GLU A 352 -2.50 -1.62 -0.23
C GLU A 352 -3.71 -2.36 -0.79
N VAL A 353 -3.69 -2.77 -2.07
CA VAL A 353 -4.74 -3.64 -2.63
C VAL A 353 -4.82 -4.95 -1.86
N LEU A 354 -3.69 -5.62 -1.59
CA LEU A 354 -3.67 -6.87 -0.82
C LEU A 354 -4.13 -6.64 0.62
N MET A 355 -3.64 -5.59 1.26
CA MET A 355 -4.04 -5.22 2.62
C MET A 355 -5.56 -5.05 2.71
N LEU A 356 -6.16 -4.32 1.78
CA LEU A 356 -7.62 -4.11 1.76
C LEU A 356 -8.39 -5.39 1.45
N LEU A 357 -7.86 -6.31 0.64
CA LEU A 357 -8.44 -7.63 0.45
C LEU A 357 -8.45 -8.43 1.78
N CYS A 358 -7.34 -8.38 2.53
CA CYS A 358 -7.26 -9.05 3.83
C CYS A 358 -8.14 -8.39 4.89
N ASP A 359 -8.14 -7.05 4.95
CA ASP A 359 -8.87 -6.25 5.93
C ASP A 359 -10.39 -6.33 5.74
N ALA A 360 -10.84 -6.35 4.48
CA ALA A 360 -12.25 -6.40 4.14
C ALA A 360 -12.86 -7.80 4.22
N TYR A 361 -12.05 -8.85 4.18
CA TYR A 361 -12.54 -10.24 4.21
C TYR A 361 -13.19 -10.57 5.54
N ASP A 362 -14.40 -11.13 5.47
CA ASP A 362 -15.14 -11.60 6.64
C ASP A 362 -16.00 -12.83 6.28
N GLU A 363 -16.25 -13.66 7.29
CA GLU A 363 -17.14 -14.82 7.24
C GLU A 363 -18.13 -14.74 8.39
N GLU A 364 -19.42 -14.77 8.10
CA GLU A 364 -20.43 -14.74 9.14
C GLU A 364 -21.52 -15.77 8.93
N LYS A 365 -22.07 -16.28 10.03
CA LYS A 365 -23.27 -17.09 10.00
C LYS A 365 -24.47 -16.23 9.63
N VAL A 366 -25.28 -16.74 8.73
CA VAL A 366 -26.52 -16.10 8.39
C VAL A 366 -27.59 -16.72 9.27
N ALA A 367 -28.12 -15.93 10.21
CA ALA A 367 -29.26 -16.35 11.00
C ALA A 367 -30.50 -16.44 10.10
N ASP A 368 -30.74 -17.59 9.49
CA ASP A 368 -31.98 -17.82 8.76
C ASP A 368 -32.48 -19.25 8.95
N LYS A 369 -33.75 -19.33 9.42
CA LYS A 369 -34.76 -20.39 9.23
C LYS A 369 -34.27 -21.84 9.36
N GLY A 370 -33.52 -22.14 10.42
CA GLY A 370 -33.31 -23.54 10.84
C GLY A 370 -32.18 -24.30 10.14
N ASN A 371 -31.29 -23.62 9.46
CA ASN A 371 -30.05 -24.19 8.95
C ASN A 371 -28.85 -23.55 9.65
N ASP A 372 -28.32 -24.23 10.65
CA ASP A 372 -27.16 -23.76 11.44
C ASP A 372 -25.85 -23.66 10.66
N ASP A 373 -25.82 -24.12 9.40
CA ASP A 373 -24.61 -24.20 8.56
C ASP A 373 -24.59 -23.21 7.39
N ASP A 374 -25.49 -22.20 7.33
CA ASP A 374 -25.44 -21.19 6.27
C ASP A 374 -24.45 -20.06 6.61
N TRP A 375 -23.28 -20.11 6.00
CA TRP A 375 -22.23 -19.10 6.10
C TRP A 375 -22.20 -18.23 4.85
N ARG A 376 -21.92 -16.93 5.01
CA ARG A 376 -21.58 -16.07 3.89
C ARG A 376 -20.15 -15.51 4.01
N THR A 377 -19.46 -15.49 2.89
CA THR A 377 -18.24 -14.71 2.72
C THR A 377 -18.63 -13.31 2.26
N VAL A 378 -18.08 -12.29 2.89
CA VAL A 378 -18.35 -10.88 2.56
C VAL A 378 -17.06 -10.07 2.55
N MET A 379 -16.93 -9.20 1.52
CA MET A 379 -15.83 -8.23 1.45
C MET A 379 -16.34 -6.87 1.93
N ARG A 380 -15.95 -6.46 3.14
CA ARG A 380 -16.42 -5.23 3.78
C ARG A 380 -15.56 -4.00 3.41
N PHE A 381 -15.39 -3.76 2.12
CA PHE A 381 -14.74 -2.53 1.66
C PHE A 381 -15.52 -1.29 2.12
N HIS A 382 -14.80 -0.22 2.43
CA HIS A 382 -15.43 1.08 2.56
C HIS A 382 -16.15 1.45 1.24
N PRO A 383 -17.39 1.95 1.25
CA PRO A 383 -18.15 2.19 0.01
C PRO A 383 -17.46 3.09 -1.02
N SER A 384 -16.60 4.01 -0.56
CA SER A 384 -15.83 4.90 -1.46
C SER A 384 -14.77 4.17 -2.29
N ILE A 385 -14.30 3.00 -1.83
CA ILE A 385 -13.27 2.21 -2.52
C ILE A 385 -13.79 0.87 -3.05
N ALA A 386 -15.03 0.49 -2.74
CA ALA A 386 -15.64 -0.73 -3.26
C ALA A 386 -15.64 -0.76 -4.80
N PRO A 387 -15.16 -1.85 -5.45
CA PRO A 387 -15.03 -1.92 -6.91
C PRO A 387 -16.35 -1.63 -7.65
N ILE A 388 -17.45 -2.16 -7.11
CA ILE A 388 -18.81 -1.89 -7.55
C ILE A 388 -19.52 -1.15 -6.43
N THR A 389 -20.08 0.02 -6.71
CA THR A 389 -20.79 0.81 -5.70
C THR A 389 -22.20 0.27 -5.48
N VAL A 390 -22.91 -0.06 -6.56
CA VAL A 390 -24.29 -0.53 -6.48
C VAL A 390 -24.59 -1.57 -7.55
N ALA A 391 -25.25 -2.67 -7.15
CA ALA A 391 -25.74 -3.69 -8.07
C ALA A 391 -27.25 -3.57 -8.25
N ILE A 392 -27.71 -3.63 -9.50
CA ILE A 392 -29.12 -3.55 -9.87
C ILE A 392 -29.62 -4.93 -10.29
N LEU A 393 -30.60 -5.45 -9.57
CA LEU A 393 -31.01 -6.84 -9.60
C LEU A 393 -32.53 -6.93 -9.87
N PRO A 394 -32.99 -7.18 -11.11
CA PRO A 394 -34.41 -7.40 -11.33
C PRO A 394 -34.85 -8.70 -10.64
N LEU A 395 -35.96 -8.69 -9.89
CA LEU A 395 -36.45 -9.88 -9.19
C LEU A 395 -36.64 -11.05 -10.14
N MET A 396 -37.20 -10.76 -11.31
CA MET A 396 -37.46 -11.71 -12.41
C MET A 396 -37.07 -11.11 -13.78
N LYS A 397 -36.83 -11.99 -14.78
CA LYS A 397 -36.47 -11.58 -16.16
C LYS A 397 -37.68 -11.19 -17.03
N LYS A 398 -38.88 -11.17 -16.51
CA LYS A 398 -40.15 -10.99 -17.23
C LYS A 398 -40.89 -9.79 -16.68
N ASP A 399 -42.03 -9.51 -17.34
CA ASP A 399 -43.00 -8.51 -16.92
C ASP A 399 -42.46 -7.08 -16.89
N GLY A 400 -41.41 -6.78 -17.71
CA GLY A 400 -40.80 -5.45 -17.81
C GLY A 400 -39.85 -5.08 -16.63
N LEU A 401 -39.56 -6.02 -15.70
CA LEU A 401 -38.69 -5.74 -14.56
C LEU A 401 -37.20 -5.65 -14.97
N ALA A 402 -36.79 -6.42 -15.98
CA ALA A 402 -35.45 -6.39 -16.50
C ALA A 402 -35.14 -5.06 -17.21
N GLU A 403 -36.05 -4.58 -18.00
CA GLU A 403 -35.98 -3.30 -18.70
C GLU A 403 -35.93 -2.14 -17.70
N LEU A 404 -36.84 -2.11 -16.72
CA LEU A 404 -36.87 -1.10 -15.67
C LEU A 404 -35.57 -1.09 -14.84
N ALA A 405 -34.99 -2.28 -14.57
CA ALA A 405 -33.69 -2.37 -13.87
C ALA A 405 -32.54 -1.81 -14.73
N GLN A 406 -32.57 -1.99 -16.05
CA GLN A 406 -31.58 -1.37 -16.95
C GLN A 406 -31.71 0.16 -17.02
N ASP A 407 -32.95 0.68 -16.98
CA ASP A 407 -33.20 2.12 -16.93
C ASP A 407 -32.62 2.73 -15.67
N ILE A 408 -32.87 2.14 -14.50
CA ILE A 408 -32.31 2.57 -13.22
C ILE A 408 -30.78 2.48 -13.26
N ARG A 409 -30.23 1.40 -13.83
CA ARG A 409 -28.78 1.26 -13.98
C ARG A 409 -28.21 2.37 -14.85
N THR A 410 -28.87 2.72 -15.93
CA THR A 410 -28.41 3.77 -16.85
C THR A 410 -28.41 5.13 -16.17
N GLU A 411 -29.39 5.45 -15.36
CA GLU A 411 -29.43 6.67 -14.54
C GLU A 411 -28.27 6.73 -13.53
N LEU A 412 -27.93 5.60 -12.90
CA LEU A 412 -26.87 5.56 -11.86
C LEU A 412 -25.45 5.49 -12.41
N LYS A 413 -25.23 5.09 -13.66
CA LYS A 413 -23.90 4.89 -14.25
C LYS A 413 -23.07 6.17 -14.35
N GLU A 414 -23.69 7.33 -14.42
CA GLU A 414 -22.97 8.60 -14.52
C GLU A 414 -22.18 8.89 -13.23
N ASP A 415 -22.75 8.52 -12.07
CA ASP A 415 -22.17 8.82 -10.77
C ASP A 415 -21.47 7.61 -10.11
N TYR A 416 -21.87 6.37 -10.46
CA TYR A 416 -21.46 5.16 -9.73
C TYR A 416 -20.99 4.04 -10.66
N THR A 417 -20.04 3.23 -10.20
CA THR A 417 -19.80 1.92 -10.81
C THR A 417 -20.96 0.99 -10.46
N THR A 418 -21.58 0.45 -11.50
CA THR A 418 -22.78 -0.37 -11.37
C THR A 418 -22.55 -1.77 -11.89
N ASP A 419 -23.14 -2.77 -11.24
CA ASP A 419 -23.29 -4.12 -11.78
C ASP A 419 -24.76 -4.43 -12.07
N TYR A 420 -24.99 -5.40 -12.96
CA TYR A 420 -26.32 -5.90 -13.30
C TYR A 420 -26.31 -7.41 -13.36
N ASP A 421 -27.14 -8.04 -12.57
CA ASP A 421 -27.24 -9.50 -12.55
C ASP A 421 -28.71 -9.95 -12.50
N GLN A 422 -29.04 -10.81 -13.45
CA GLN A 422 -30.36 -11.43 -13.55
C GLN A 422 -30.32 -12.97 -13.53
N SER A 423 -29.16 -13.54 -13.19
CA SER A 423 -28.91 -14.98 -13.28
C SER A 423 -29.13 -15.71 -11.95
N GLY A 424 -30.11 -16.63 -11.94
CA GLY A 424 -30.45 -17.43 -10.77
C GLY A 424 -31.32 -16.70 -9.74
N ALA A 425 -31.54 -17.32 -8.59
CA ALA A 425 -32.35 -16.75 -7.51
C ALA A 425 -31.71 -15.51 -6.90
N ILE A 426 -32.54 -14.56 -6.44
CA ILE A 426 -32.09 -13.27 -5.86
C ILE A 426 -31.10 -13.45 -4.70
N GLY A 427 -31.31 -14.42 -3.81
CA GLY A 427 -30.38 -14.69 -2.71
C GLY A 427 -28.97 -15.06 -3.18
N ARG A 428 -28.83 -15.86 -4.26
CA ARG A 428 -27.53 -16.19 -4.84
C ARG A 428 -26.85 -14.96 -5.47
N ARG A 429 -27.63 -14.03 -6.03
CA ARG A 429 -27.11 -12.76 -6.58
C ARG A 429 -26.60 -11.87 -5.46
N TYR A 430 -27.31 -11.76 -4.35
CA TYR A 430 -26.80 -11.05 -3.15
C TYR A 430 -25.49 -11.64 -2.65
N ARG A 431 -25.36 -12.97 -2.57
CA ARG A 431 -24.11 -13.63 -2.16
C ARG A 431 -22.94 -13.29 -3.10
N ARG A 432 -23.17 -13.25 -4.42
CA ARG A 432 -22.13 -12.83 -5.38
C ARG A 432 -21.69 -11.39 -5.15
N GLN A 433 -22.62 -10.50 -4.83
CA GLN A 433 -22.33 -9.10 -4.55
C GLN A 433 -21.64 -8.92 -3.17
N ASP A 434 -22.02 -9.71 -2.17
CA ASP A 434 -21.35 -9.73 -0.88
C ASP A 434 -19.87 -10.13 -1.04
N GLU A 435 -19.56 -11.17 -1.84
CA GLU A 435 -18.18 -11.58 -2.16
C GLU A 435 -17.43 -10.59 -3.08
N ALA A 436 -18.11 -9.85 -3.93
CA ALA A 436 -17.51 -8.78 -4.72
C ALA A 436 -17.24 -7.50 -3.89
N GLY A 437 -17.88 -7.42 -2.71
CA GLY A 437 -17.75 -6.29 -1.81
C GLY A 437 -18.65 -5.10 -2.16
N THR A 438 -19.71 -5.33 -2.93
CA THR A 438 -20.68 -4.29 -3.34
C THR A 438 -21.49 -3.84 -2.12
N PRO A 439 -21.40 -2.57 -1.68
CA PRO A 439 -22.06 -2.12 -0.45
C PRO A 439 -23.58 -2.04 -0.57
N PHE A 440 -24.11 -1.83 -1.77
CA PHE A 440 -25.53 -1.61 -2.02
C PHE A 440 -26.06 -2.50 -3.13
N CYS A 441 -27.23 -3.15 -2.89
CA CYS A 441 -27.96 -3.86 -3.94
C CYS A 441 -29.36 -3.27 -4.06
N VAL A 442 -29.75 -2.92 -5.27
CA VAL A 442 -31.08 -2.42 -5.60
C VAL A 442 -31.87 -3.53 -6.27
N THR A 443 -32.96 -3.97 -5.64
CA THR A 443 -33.86 -4.95 -6.23
C THR A 443 -35.08 -4.26 -6.84
N VAL A 444 -35.33 -4.56 -8.12
CA VAL A 444 -36.45 -4.08 -8.90
C VAL A 444 -37.48 -5.19 -8.95
N ASP A 445 -38.67 -4.94 -8.42
CA ASP A 445 -39.75 -5.89 -8.26
C ASP A 445 -41.11 -5.35 -8.76
N TYR A 446 -42.19 -6.05 -8.47
CA TYR A 446 -43.53 -5.63 -8.93
C TYR A 446 -43.99 -4.33 -8.27
N GLU A 447 -43.67 -4.10 -6.99
CA GLU A 447 -43.98 -2.83 -6.34
C GLU A 447 -43.24 -1.65 -7.00
N THR A 448 -42.09 -1.89 -7.59
CA THR A 448 -41.36 -0.85 -8.35
C THR A 448 -42.19 -0.34 -9.54
N LYS A 449 -42.94 -1.24 -10.18
CA LYS A 449 -43.84 -0.87 -11.28
C LYS A 449 -45.11 -0.15 -10.80
N GLU A 450 -45.62 -0.52 -9.63
CA GLU A 450 -46.87 0.00 -9.09
C GLU A 450 -46.69 1.40 -8.47
N ASN A 451 -45.65 1.60 -7.69
CA ASN A 451 -45.49 2.79 -6.87
C ASN A 451 -44.15 3.52 -7.04
N GLY A 452 -43.26 3.06 -7.93
CA GLY A 452 -42.00 3.71 -8.23
C GLY A 452 -40.94 3.58 -7.12
N THR A 453 -41.06 2.61 -6.20
CA THR A 453 -40.08 2.36 -5.15
C THR A 453 -39.24 1.13 -5.47
N VAL A 454 -37.98 1.11 -4.97
CA VAL A 454 -37.06 -0.03 -5.09
C VAL A 454 -36.66 -0.54 -3.71
N THR A 455 -36.27 -1.81 -3.63
CA THR A 455 -35.66 -2.33 -2.41
C THR A 455 -34.15 -2.06 -2.41
N LEU A 456 -33.68 -1.27 -1.48
CA LEU A 456 -32.24 -1.06 -1.23
C LEU A 456 -31.78 -1.99 -0.10
N ARG A 457 -30.84 -2.90 -0.42
CA ARG A 457 -30.21 -3.81 0.54
C ARG A 457 -28.79 -3.34 0.87
N TYR A 458 -28.49 -3.27 2.15
CA TYR A 458 -27.17 -2.97 2.68
C TYR A 458 -26.35 -4.26 2.86
N ARG A 459 -25.14 -4.30 2.32
CA ARG A 459 -24.21 -5.45 2.43
C ARG A 459 -23.96 -5.85 3.88
N ASP A 460 -23.64 -4.86 4.73
CA ASP A 460 -23.10 -5.13 6.06
C ASP A 460 -24.13 -5.61 7.07
N SER A 461 -25.35 -5.07 7.01
CA SER A 461 -26.46 -5.46 7.91
C SER A 461 -27.43 -6.46 7.28
N MET A 462 -27.38 -6.67 5.96
CA MET A 462 -28.40 -7.36 5.17
C MET A 462 -29.80 -6.73 5.24
N GLU A 463 -29.94 -5.60 5.92
CA GLU A 463 -31.19 -4.86 6.03
C GLU A 463 -31.68 -4.43 4.63
N GLN A 464 -32.97 -4.44 4.45
CA GLN A 464 -33.64 -4.05 3.22
C GLN A 464 -34.66 -2.96 3.53
N VAL A 465 -34.56 -1.83 2.82
CA VAL A 465 -35.48 -0.71 2.96
C VAL A 465 -36.09 -0.33 1.62
N ARG A 466 -37.31 0.19 1.66
CA ARG A 466 -37.94 0.75 0.46
C ARG A 466 -37.53 2.20 0.27
N VAL A 467 -37.09 2.54 -0.95
CA VAL A 467 -36.63 3.87 -1.33
C VAL A 467 -37.34 4.28 -2.64
N PRO A 468 -37.88 5.51 -2.74
CA PRO A 468 -38.36 6.03 -4.02
C PRO A 468 -37.21 6.06 -5.04
N LYS A 469 -37.48 5.59 -6.27
CA LYS A 469 -36.46 5.57 -7.35
C LYS A 469 -35.84 6.95 -7.56
N ALA A 470 -36.65 8.01 -7.50
CA ALA A 470 -36.18 9.39 -7.69
C ALA A 470 -35.19 9.88 -6.61
N GLU A 471 -35.18 9.27 -5.41
CA GLU A 471 -34.31 9.63 -4.30
C GLU A 471 -33.07 8.73 -4.19
N LEU A 472 -32.98 7.70 -5.03
CA LEU A 472 -31.98 6.64 -4.88
C LEU A 472 -30.54 7.17 -4.99
N ALA A 473 -30.25 8.02 -5.96
CA ALA A 473 -28.90 8.57 -6.17
C ALA A 473 -28.44 9.43 -4.97
N GLU A 474 -29.35 10.26 -4.43
CA GLU A 474 -29.04 11.08 -3.26
C GLU A 474 -28.90 10.22 -2.00
N ARG A 475 -29.74 9.20 -1.84
CA ARG A 475 -29.63 8.24 -0.74
C ARG A 475 -28.27 7.54 -0.76
N LEU A 476 -27.82 7.04 -1.91
CA LEU A 476 -26.52 6.41 -2.05
C LEU A 476 -25.37 7.37 -1.70
N ARG A 477 -25.44 8.62 -2.16
CA ARG A 477 -24.44 9.66 -1.85
C ARG A 477 -24.32 9.90 -0.35
N LYS A 478 -25.46 9.99 0.34
CA LYS A 478 -25.51 10.17 1.79
C LYS A 478 -24.93 8.97 2.51
N GLU A 479 -25.34 7.76 2.17
CA GLU A 479 -24.85 6.51 2.78
C GLU A 479 -23.33 6.32 2.63
N ILE A 480 -22.76 6.66 1.46
CA ILE A 480 -21.32 6.61 1.21
C ILE A 480 -20.57 7.62 2.10
N LYS A 481 -21.12 8.83 2.20
CA LYS A 481 -20.48 9.91 2.97
C LYS A 481 -20.50 9.67 4.49
N GLU A 482 -21.60 9.09 4.98
CA GLU A 482 -21.85 8.87 6.41
C GLU A 482 -21.44 7.47 6.88
N TYR A 483 -20.91 6.64 5.96
CA TYR A 483 -20.54 5.26 6.29
C TYR A 483 -19.56 5.19 7.46
N LYS A 484 -19.92 4.35 8.42
CA LYS A 484 -19.05 3.94 9.52
C LYS A 484 -18.96 2.43 9.51
N ARG A 485 -17.77 1.90 9.43
CA ARG A 485 -17.53 0.47 9.56
C ARG A 485 -17.98 0.02 10.95
N LYS A 486 -18.78 -1.05 11.01
CA LYS A 486 -19.22 -1.68 12.27
C LYS A 486 -18.13 -2.56 12.84
#